data_f092b01c63497550c93b9c856ea28745
#
_entry.id   f092b01c63497550c93b9c856ea28745
#
_cell.length_a   1.000
_cell.length_b   1.000
_cell.length_c   1.000
_cell.angle_alpha   90.00
_cell.angle_beta   90.00
_cell.angle_gamma   90.00
#
_symmetry.space_group_name_H-M   'P 1'
#
loop_
_entity.id
_entity.type
_entity.pdbx_description
1 polymer ?
#
loop_
_entity_poly.entity_id
_entity_poly.type
_entity_poly.pdbx_seq_one_letter_code
_entity_poly.pdbx_strand_id
1 'polypeptide(L)'
;MYKRQAIGFQYLDADFEEEMIHAGILDSIEKGFVIKNTKLNRGAVIVRVSESTGLYIYGRFKGDEFIYEYYFPFILGKTSCDNDEITIERHLDKESFAVVCDESRTGVTLIFYLQNVMDYLEFIFDKDGLKQKEYNIDRKGSVYRIPIKNKKVSLTALSIGGMILLPSHRKVEPVKAKKEQDEREKLIQAAKKGDETAIENLTIEDIDTYNELSQRILKEDVFSIFDSSFMPCGVECDQYQVVGEILELEEEINHYTKETVYIMVIECNNLSMTVAVNKADLLGEPAVGRRFKGQVWLQGSVAFKAVSYTHLRAHETK
;
A
#
# COMPACT_ATOMS: atom_id res chain seq x y z
N MET A 1 9.41 -6.00 12.24
CA MET A 1 10.07 -7.31 12.19
C MET A 1 9.21 -8.41 11.58
N TYR A 2 7.90 -8.47 11.82
CA TYR A 2 7.01 -9.54 11.33
C TYR A 2 6.55 -9.41 9.86
N LYS A 3 6.68 -8.24 9.26
CA LYS A 3 6.11 -7.92 7.92
C LYS A 3 6.80 -8.68 6.76
N ARG A 4 8.02 -9.20 6.95
CA ARG A 4 8.76 -10.01 5.97
C ARG A 4 8.19 -11.43 5.78
N GLN A 5 7.43 -11.95 6.75
CA GLN A 5 6.74 -13.23 6.63
C GLN A 5 5.84 -13.26 5.40
N ALA A 6 5.18 -12.14 5.10
CA ALA A 6 4.29 -12.00 3.96
C ALA A 6 4.95 -12.28 2.60
N ILE A 7 6.26 -12.10 2.48
CA ILE A 7 7.04 -12.33 1.25
C ILE A 7 7.88 -13.62 1.32
N GLY A 8 7.51 -14.56 2.21
CA GLY A 8 8.15 -15.87 2.30
C GLY A 8 9.40 -15.92 3.17
N PHE A 9 9.44 -15.18 4.26
CA PHE A 9 10.48 -15.29 5.30
C PHE A 9 9.84 -15.57 6.66
N GLN A 10 9.25 -16.76 6.80
CA GLN A 10 8.54 -17.14 8.01
C GLN A 10 9.48 -17.38 9.18
N TYR A 11 10.57 -18.08 8.93
CA TYR A 11 11.59 -18.40 9.93
C TYR A 11 12.96 -17.94 9.44
N LEU A 12 13.39 -16.76 9.89
CA LEU A 12 14.70 -16.23 9.59
C LEU A 12 15.51 -16.14 10.89
N ASP A 13 16.62 -16.86 10.91
CA ASP A 13 17.67 -16.64 11.89
C ASP A 13 18.34 -15.30 11.65
N ALA A 14 18.73 -14.60 12.72
CA ALA A 14 19.31 -13.27 12.63
C ALA A 14 20.64 -13.27 11.84
N ASP A 15 21.45 -14.30 12.01
CA ASP A 15 22.73 -14.44 11.31
C ASP A 15 22.50 -14.65 9.80
N PHE A 16 21.56 -15.52 9.44
CA PHE A 16 21.19 -15.74 8.03
C PHE A 16 20.56 -14.50 7.40
N GLU A 17 19.79 -13.71 8.17
CA GLU A 17 19.24 -12.44 7.71
C GLU A 17 20.33 -11.45 7.32
N GLU A 18 21.33 -11.28 8.17
CA GLU A 18 22.45 -10.36 7.93
C GLU A 18 23.29 -10.81 6.72
N GLU A 19 23.63 -12.10 6.63
CA GLU A 19 24.33 -12.66 5.49
C GLU A 19 23.56 -12.48 4.17
N MET A 20 22.25 -12.74 4.19
CA MET A 20 21.38 -12.58 3.02
C MET A 20 21.30 -11.11 2.57
N ILE A 21 21.17 -10.17 3.52
CA ILE A 21 21.14 -8.75 3.21
C ILE A 21 22.46 -8.32 2.59
N HIS A 22 23.59 -8.70 3.16
CA HIS A 22 24.91 -8.38 2.64
C HIS A 22 25.14 -8.96 1.22
N ALA A 23 24.86 -10.25 1.05
CA ALA A 23 25.00 -10.90 -0.25
C ALA A 23 24.04 -10.28 -1.29
N GLY A 24 22.80 -10.00 -0.87
CA GLY A 24 21.80 -9.36 -1.72
C GLY A 24 22.16 -7.94 -2.13
N ILE A 25 22.79 -7.15 -1.24
CA ILE A 25 23.29 -5.82 -1.56
C ILE A 25 24.38 -5.91 -2.63
N LEU A 26 25.36 -6.79 -2.47
CA LEU A 26 26.46 -6.95 -3.43
C LEU A 26 25.95 -7.38 -4.79
N ASP A 27 25.11 -8.41 -4.85
CA ASP A 27 24.50 -8.90 -6.10
C ASP A 27 23.65 -7.82 -6.80
N SER A 28 22.88 -7.06 -6.03
CA SER A 28 22.05 -5.99 -6.57
C SER A 28 22.85 -4.79 -7.06
N ILE A 29 23.97 -4.48 -6.43
CA ILE A 29 24.90 -3.44 -6.89
C ILE A 29 25.53 -3.88 -8.23
N GLU A 30 25.98 -5.13 -8.32
CA GLU A 30 26.56 -5.69 -9.53
C GLU A 30 25.55 -5.70 -10.70
N LYS A 31 24.29 -6.04 -10.42
CA LYS A 31 23.19 -6.04 -11.41
C LYS A 31 22.62 -4.66 -11.73
N GLY A 32 23.05 -3.61 -11.05
CA GLY A 32 22.57 -2.24 -11.26
C GLY A 32 21.21 -1.91 -10.64
N PHE A 33 20.72 -2.72 -9.71
CA PHE A 33 19.48 -2.43 -8.94
C PHE A 33 19.74 -1.44 -7.80
N VAL A 34 20.35 -0.31 -8.15
CA VAL A 34 20.74 0.74 -7.22
C VAL A 34 20.14 2.07 -7.64
N ILE A 35 19.50 2.74 -6.70
CA ILE A 35 19.01 4.11 -6.86
C ILE A 35 19.96 5.01 -6.04
N LYS A 36 20.70 5.88 -6.71
CA LYS A 36 21.68 6.78 -6.04
C LYS A 36 21.33 8.23 -6.29
N ASN A 37 21.21 8.99 -5.21
CA ASN A 37 21.12 10.44 -5.28
C ASN A 37 22.39 11.05 -4.69
N THR A 38 23.27 11.54 -5.57
CA THR A 38 24.58 12.07 -5.19
C THR A 38 24.49 13.40 -4.44
N LYS A 39 23.44 14.21 -4.70
CA LYS A 39 23.25 15.50 -4.03
C LYS A 39 22.91 15.31 -2.55
N LEU A 40 22.20 14.23 -2.22
CA LEU A 40 21.78 13.91 -0.87
C LEU A 40 22.72 12.97 -0.14
N ASN A 41 23.67 12.40 -0.85
CA ASN A 41 24.49 11.28 -0.38
C ASN A 41 23.64 10.12 0.17
N ARG A 42 22.51 9.84 -0.49
CA ARG A 42 21.53 8.82 -0.14
C ARG A 42 21.33 7.84 -1.29
N GLY A 43 20.92 6.64 -0.95
CA GLY A 43 20.59 5.64 -1.94
C GLY A 43 19.74 4.53 -1.40
N ALA A 44 19.27 3.71 -2.33
CA ALA A 44 18.57 2.49 -2.03
C ALA A 44 19.06 1.37 -2.94
N VAL A 45 19.06 0.16 -2.39
CA VAL A 45 19.35 -1.07 -3.09
C VAL A 45 18.11 -1.95 -3.04
N ILE A 46 17.75 -2.54 -4.18
CA ILE A 46 16.57 -3.39 -4.29
C ILE A 46 17.04 -4.84 -4.39
N VAL A 47 16.78 -5.63 -3.36
CA VAL A 47 17.03 -7.08 -3.35
C VAL A 47 15.74 -7.80 -3.73
N ARG A 48 15.72 -8.39 -4.92
CA ARG A 48 14.58 -9.18 -5.40
C ARG A 48 14.53 -10.52 -4.70
N VAL A 49 13.35 -10.86 -4.21
CA VAL A 49 13.06 -12.11 -3.50
C VAL A 49 12.25 -13.06 -4.38
N SER A 50 11.38 -12.47 -5.19
CA SER A 50 10.63 -13.14 -6.25
C SER A 50 10.41 -12.15 -7.40
N GLU A 51 9.54 -12.45 -8.33
CA GLU A 51 9.26 -11.59 -9.49
C GLU A 51 8.69 -10.23 -9.05
N SER A 52 7.75 -10.23 -8.12
CA SER A 52 7.08 -9.00 -7.67
C SER A 52 7.41 -8.58 -6.25
N THR A 53 8.11 -9.41 -5.45
CA THR A 53 8.44 -9.10 -4.06
C THR A 53 9.94 -8.88 -3.83
N GLY A 54 10.28 -8.14 -2.79
CA GLY A 54 11.68 -7.88 -2.44
C GLY A 54 11.88 -7.13 -1.14
N LEU A 55 13.14 -6.78 -0.90
CA LEU A 55 13.57 -5.90 0.17
C LEU A 55 14.07 -4.60 -0.43
N TYR A 56 13.55 -3.49 0.04
CA TYR A 56 14.03 -2.16 -0.25
C TYR A 56 14.99 -1.75 0.88
N ILE A 57 16.27 -1.66 0.56
CA ILE A 57 17.32 -1.38 1.52
C ILE A 57 17.77 0.06 1.32
N TYR A 58 17.53 0.89 2.31
CA TYR A 58 17.84 2.31 2.31
C TYR A 58 19.13 2.58 3.06
N GLY A 59 19.95 3.52 2.55
CA GLY A 59 21.21 3.86 3.16
C GLY A 59 21.91 5.02 2.48
N ARG A 60 23.22 5.10 2.70
CA ARG A 60 24.10 6.14 2.16
C ARG A 60 25.34 5.55 1.53
N PHE A 61 25.94 6.28 0.60
CA PHE A 61 27.20 5.93 -0.01
C PHE A 61 28.38 6.67 0.64
N LYS A 62 29.42 5.92 0.99
CA LYS A 62 30.72 6.47 1.40
C LYS A 62 31.75 6.05 0.34
N GLY A 63 31.96 6.92 -0.64
CA GLY A 63 32.66 6.52 -1.86
C GLY A 63 31.84 5.51 -2.65
N ASP A 64 32.40 4.34 -2.89
CA ASP A 64 31.73 3.22 -3.56
C ASP A 64 31.08 2.21 -2.58
N GLU A 65 31.33 2.37 -1.30
CA GLU A 65 30.76 1.53 -0.26
C GLU A 65 29.33 1.98 0.08
N PHE A 66 28.38 1.03 0.07
CA PHE A 66 27.00 1.27 0.51
C PHE A 66 26.84 0.86 1.97
N ILE A 67 26.47 1.83 2.81
CA ILE A 67 26.19 1.65 4.23
C ILE A 67 24.68 1.68 4.41
N TYR A 68 24.07 0.52 4.67
CA TYR A 68 22.62 0.46 4.89
C TYR A 68 22.24 1.01 6.27
N GLU A 69 21.07 1.61 6.36
CA GLU A 69 20.51 2.19 7.58
C GLU A 69 19.28 1.43 8.06
N TYR A 70 18.40 1.06 7.13
CA TYR A 70 17.24 0.23 7.39
C TYR A 70 16.74 -0.42 6.10
N TYR A 71 15.88 -1.41 6.23
CA TYR A 71 15.19 -2.03 5.11
C TYR A 71 13.74 -2.31 5.44
N PHE A 72 12.94 -2.52 4.43
CA PHE A 72 11.57 -2.99 4.54
C PHE A 72 11.21 -3.92 3.39
N PRO A 73 10.33 -4.93 3.64
CA PRO A 73 9.79 -5.76 2.59
C PRO A 73 8.80 -4.96 1.75
N PHE A 74 8.73 -5.24 0.46
CA PHE A 74 7.79 -4.62 -0.45
C PHE A 74 7.20 -5.63 -1.44
N ILE A 75 6.09 -5.24 -2.04
CA ILE A 75 5.51 -5.86 -3.23
C ILE A 75 5.24 -4.81 -4.29
N LEU A 76 5.42 -5.15 -5.56
CA LEU A 76 5.07 -4.29 -6.67
C LEU A 76 3.56 -4.23 -6.86
N GLY A 77 3.02 -3.02 -6.98
CA GLY A 77 1.60 -2.82 -7.23
C GLY A 77 1.24 -3.08 -8.70
N LYS A 78 0.16 -3.81 -8.92
CA LYS A 78 -0.40 -4.09 -10.25
C LYS A 78 -1.46 -3.06 -10.67
N THR A 79 -2.04 -2.36 -9.71
CA THR A 79 -3.09 -1.37 -9.93
C THR A 79 -2.67 0.02 -9.50
N SER A 80 -3.31 1.03 -10.07
CA SER A 80 -3.12 2.43 -9.65
C SER A 80 -4.43 3.19 -9.66
N CYS A 81 -4.58 4.14 -8.75
CA CYS A 81 -5.70 5.06 -8.68
C CYS A 81 -5.23 6.50 -8.73
N ASP A 82 -6.08 7.37 -9.26
CA ASP A 82 -5.84 8.81 -9.22
C ASP A 82 -6.28 9.36 -7.86
N ASN A 83 -5.49 10.26 -7.30
CA ASN A 83 -5.81 10.98 -6.08
C ASN A 83 -5.70 12.49 -6.32
N ASP A 84 -6.68 13.23 -5.83
CA ASP A 84 -6.76 14.69 -5.99
C ASP A 84 -5.68 15.39 -5.16
N GLU A 85 -5.53 14.99 -3.90
CA GLU A 85 -4.55 15.57 -3.00
C GLU A 85 -4.04 14.52 -2.00
N ILE A 86 -2.73 14.45 -1.85
CA ILE A 86 -2.05 13.63 -0.87
C ILE A 86 -1.12 14.49 -0.03
N THR A 87 -0.89 14.11 1.21
CA THR A 87 0.08 14.74 2.10
C THR A 87 1.12 13.70 2.50
N ILE A 88 2.40 14.07 2.50
CA ILE A 88 3.47 13.16 2.90
C ILE A 88 4.08 13.68 4.20
N GLU A 89 4.14 12.80 5.19
CA GLU A 89 4.66 13.07 6.52
C GLU A 89 5.88 12.19 6.81
N ARG A 90 6.89 12.75 7.47
CA ARG A 90 8.05 11.99 7.89
C ARG A 90 7.81 11.35 9.26
N HIS A 91 8.16 10.09 9.42
CA HIS A 91 8.23 9.46 10.73
C HIS A 91 9.43 10.02 11.54
N LEU A 92 9.21 10.28 12.84
CA LEU A 92 10.20 10.95 13.70
C LEU A 92 11.50 10.15 13.88
N ASP A 93 11.42 8.83 13.94
CA ASP A 93 12.55 7.98 14.33
C ASP A 93 13.39 7.47 13.16
N LYS A 94 12.90 7.58 11.92
CA LYS A 94 13.57 7.06 10.71
C LYS A 94 13.33 7.98 9.53
N GLU A 95 14.18 7.91 8.52
CA GLU A 95 13.91 8.54 7.22
C GLU A 95 12.88 7.70 6.43
N SER A 96 11.75 7.42 7.05
CA SER A 96 10.60 6.78 6.47
C SER A 96 9.44 7.76 6.39
N PHE A 97 8.55 7.56 5.43
CA PHE A 97 7.48 8.51 5.13
C PHE A 97 6.15 7.78 5.05
N ALA A 98 5.13 8.40 5.62
CA ALA A 98 3.75 8.01 5.44
C ALA A 98 3.06 8.96 4.48
N VAL A 99 2.21 8.42 3.64
CA VAL A 99 1.31 9.18 2.77
C VAL A 99 -0.07 9.18 3.40
N VAL A 100 -0.65 10.35 3.49
CA VAL A 100 -2.00 10.57 4.01
C VAL A 100 -2.86 11.10 2.86
N CYS A 101 -3.96 10.45 2.58
CA CYS A 101 -4.92 10.90 1.60
C CYS A 101 -6.35 10.67 2.08
N ASP A 102 -7.23 11.61 1.80
CA ASP A 102 -8.66 11.43 2.01
C ASP A 102 -9.22 10.57 0.88
N GLU A 103 -9.74 9.41 1.23
CA GLU A 103 -10.32 8.47 0.28
C GLU A 103 -11.84 8.40 0.47
N SER A 104 -12.56 9.02 -0.46
CA SER A 104 -14.02 9.11 -0.39
C SER A 104 -14.71 7.75 -0.55
N ARG A 105 -14.08 6.82 -1.27
CA ARG A 105 -14.63 5.48 -1.54
C ARG A 105 -14.70 4.61 -0.29
N THR A 106 -13.72 4.72 0.59
CA THR A 106 -13.68 3.97 1.85
C THR A 106 -14.32 4.73 3.01
N GLY A 107 -14.53 6.04 2.86
CA GLY A 107 -15.05 6.91 3.92
C GLY A 107 -14.06 7.16 5.07
N VAL A 108 -12.80 6.76 4.92
CA VAL A 108 -11.73 6.94 5.91
C VAL A 108 -10.51 7.58 5.27
N THR A 109 -9.73 8.29 6.08
CA THR A 109 -8.41 8.76 5.65
C THR A 109 -7.47 7.57 5.52
N LEU A 110 -6.91 7.37 4.33
CA LEU A 110 -5.88 6.36 4.09
C LEU A 110 -4.53 6.87 4.56
N ILE A 111 -3.83 6.05 5.33
CA ILE A 111 -2.45 6.26 5.70
C ILE A 111 -1.67 5.04 5.27
N PHE A 112 -0.65 5.21 4.45
CA PHE A 112 0.17 4.11 3.97
C PHE A 112 1.66 4.45 3.96
N TYR A 113 2.47 3.42 4.08
CA TYR A 113 3.92 3.53 4.05
C TYR A 113 4.41 3.80 2.62
N LEU A 114 5.23 4.86 2.43
CA LEU A 114 5.76 5.21 1.11
C LEU A 114 6.91 4.26 0.72
N GLN A 115 6.73 3.51 -0.36
CA GLN A 115 7.76 2.59 -0.88
C GLN A 115 8.88 3.32 -1.63
N ASN A 116 8.54 4.26 -2.49
CA ASN A 116 9.49 4.93 -3.36
C ASN A 116 10.04 6.23 -2.75
N VAL A 117 10.66 6.09 -1.58
CA VAL A 117 11.25 7.20 -0.81
C VAL A 117 12.27 7.99 -1.62
N MET A 118 13.10 7.32 -2.43
CA MET A 118 14.13 8.01 -3.22
C MET A 118 13.53 8.92 -4.29
N ASP A 119 12.43 8.51 -4.94
CA ASP A 119 11.71 9.33 -5.91
C ASP A 119 11.10 10.56 -5.24
N TYR A 120 10.56 10.39 -4.03
CA TYR A 120 10.04 11.50 -3.23
C TYR A 120 11.13 12.51 -2.85
N LEU A 121 12.26 12.02 -2.36
CA LEU A 121 13.40 12.87 -2.02
C LEU A 121 13.89 13.64 -3.25
N GLU A 122 14.02 13.00 -4.40
CA GLU A 122 14.39 13.66 -5.64
C GLU A 122 13.36 14.71 -6.04
N PHE A 123 12.07 14.39 -5.95
CA PHE A 123 10.98 15.33 -6.25
C PHE A 123 11.01 16.60 -5.39
N ILE A 124 11.32 16.47 -4.09
CA ILE A 124 11.45 17.63 -3.20
C ILE A 124 12.67 18.47 -3.59
N PHE A 125 13.82 17.81 -3.81
CA PHE A 125 15.08 18.52 -4.07
C PHE A 125 15.13 19.15 -5.46
N ASP A 126 14.49 18.60 -6.48
CA ASP A 126 14.40 19.22 -7.79
C ASP A 126 13.50 20.48 -7.78
N LYS A 127 12.47 20.50 -6.92
CA LYS A 127 11.64 21.70 -6.72
C LYS A 127 12.31 22.79 -5.89
N ASP A 128 13.19 22.39 -4.96
CA ASP A 128 13.81 23.30 -4.01
C ASP A 128 15.02 24.09 -4.55
N GLY A 129 15.45 23.84 -5.78
CA GLY A 129 16.37 24.75 -6.46
C GLY A 129 15.84 26.18 -6.54
N LEU A 130 14.53 26.41 -6.30
CA LEU A 130 13.84 27.70 -6.43
C LEU A 130 12.99 28.11 -5.20
N LYS A 131 12.71 27.23 -4.21
CA LYS A 131 11.70 27.53 -3.17
C LYS A 131 12.05 27.13 -1.74
N GLN A 132 13.31 27.17 -1.34
CA GLN A 132 13.72 26.99 0.06
C GLN A 132 13.03 27.95 1.07
N LYS A 133 12.26 28.93 0.60
CA LYS A 133 11.57 29.90 1.44
C LYS A 133 10.15 29.51 1.88
N GLU A 134 9.51 28.55 1.24
CA GLU A 134 8.14 28.14 1.58
C GLU A 134 8.08 26.86 2.45
N TYR A 135 9.13 26.07 2.48
CA TYR A 135 9.21 24.86 3.28
C TYR A 135 10.27 25.09 4.36
N ASN A 136 9.84 25.56 5.54
CA ASN A 136 10.71 25.67 6.71
C ASN A 136 11.21 24.28 7.09
N ILE A 137 12.41 23.93 6.61
CA ILE A 137 13.16 22.79 7.13
C ILE A 137 13.71 23.24 8.50
N ASP A 138 12.86 23.16 9.51
CA ASP A 138 13.27 23.40 10.86
C ASP A 138 14.13 22.21 11.33
N ARG A 139 15.39 22.47 11.68
CA ARG A 139 16.36 21.49 12.19
C ARG A 139 15.93 20.82 13.51
N LYS A 140 14.75 21.11 14.01
CA LYS A 140 14.17 20.66 15.28
C LYS A 140 13.04 19.65 15.19
N GLY A 141 12.93 18.86 14.10
CA GLY A 141 12.01 17.71 14.09
C GLY A 141 10.55 18.04 13.81
N SER A 142 10.26 19.13 13.12
CA SER A 142 8.89 19.47 12.71
C SER A 142 8.39 18.49 11.65
N VAL A 143 7.18 18.00 11.83
CA VAL A 143 6.46 17.16 10.87
C VAL A 143 6.19 17.97 9.61
N TYR A 144 6.85 17.60 8.49
CA TYR A 144 6.61 18.28 7.22
C TYR A 144 5.39 17.67 6.56
N ARG A 145 4.34 18.45 6.40
CA ARG A 145 3.17 18.12 5.59
C ARG A 145 3.31 18.85 4.26
N ILE A 146 3.61 18.11 3.20
CA ILE A 146 3.69 18.67 1.85
C ILE A 146 2.48 18.19 1.08
N PRO A 147 1.49 19.06 0.79
CA PRO A 147 0.36 18.70 -0.06
C PRO A 147 0.83 18.56 -1.52
N ILE A 148 0.50 17.44 -2.13
CA ILE A 148 0.84 17.12 -3.51
C ILE A 148 -0.44 16.76 -4.24
N LYS A 149 -0.70 17.46 -5.37
CA LYS A 149 -1.96 17.31 -6.11
C LYS A 149 -1.81 16.47 -7.37
N ASN A 150 -2.90 15.81 -7.75
CA ASN A 150 -3.06 15.10 -9.01
C ASN A 150 -1.96 14.05 -9.25
N LYS A 151 -1.81 13.13 -8.33
CA LYS A 151 -0.83 12.03 -8.43
C LYS A 151 -1.52 10.67 -8.50
N LYS A 152 -0.93 9.80 -9.32
CA LYS A 152 -1.30 8.38 -9.30
C LYS A 152 -0.63 7.71 -8.12
N VAL A 153 -1.43 6.91 -7.42
CA VAL A 153 -1.00 6.10 -6.29
C VAL A 153 -1.24 4.63 -6.63
N SER A 154 -0.23 3.81 -6.42
CA SER A 154 -0.36 2.36 -6.48
C SER A 154 -0.33 1.81 -5.06
N LEU A 155 -1.44 1.20 -4.63
CA LEU A 155 -1.57 0.64 -3.30
C LEU A 155 -1.15 -0.82 -3.28
N THR A 156 -0.40 -1.17 -2.26
CA THR A 156 0.07 -2.51 -1.99
C THR A 156 -0.08 -2.85 -0.52
N ALA A 157 -0.11 -4.12 -0.18
CA ALA A 157 -0.24 -4.53 1.21
C ALA A 157 0.51 -5.83 1.48
N LEU A 158 1.07 -5.94 2.66
CA LEU A 158 1.69 -7.16 3.18
C LEU A 158 0.84 -7.71 4.32
N SER A 159 0.42 -8.97 4.20
CA SER A 159 -0.37 -9.64 5.22
C SER A 159 0.43 -10.78 5.87
N ILE A 160 0.45 -10.79 7.20
CA ILE A 160 1.10 -11.85 7.97
C ILE A 160 0.19 -13.06 8.21
N GLY A 161 -1.03 -13.03 7.67
CA GLY A 161 -1.99 -14.11 7.75
C GLY A 161 -3.38 -13.67 7.35
N GLY A 162 -4.21 -14.63 7.01
CA GLY A 162 -5.58 -14.34 6.60
C GLY A 162 -6.39 -15.58 6.38
N MET A 163 -7.61 -15.38 5.91
CA MET A 163 -8.50 -16.46 5.53
C MET A 163 -9.24 -16.15 4.25
N ILE A 164 -9.58 -17.20 3.52
CA ILE A 164 -10.38 -17.11 2.30
C ILE A 164 -11.84 -17.37 2.65
N LEU A 165 -12.67 -16.42 2.28
CA LEU A 165 -14.13 -16.49 2.43
C LEU A 165 -14.76 -16.88 1.08
N LEU A 166 -15.96 -17.45 1.15
CA LEU A 166 -16.74 -17.74 -0.04
C LEU A 166 -17.11 -16.46 -0.80
N PRO A 167 -17.42 -16.56 -2.09
CA PRO A 167 -17.93 -15.42 -2.87
C PRO A 167 -19.12 -14.75 -2.18
N SER A 168 -19.27 -13.45 -2.41
CA SER A 168 -20.46 -12.74 -1.95
C SER A 168 -21.72 -13.26 -2.63
N HIS A 169 -22.81 -13.37 -1.90
CA HIS A 169 -24.09 -13.76 -2.48
C HIS A 169 -24.81 -12.60 -3.18
N ARG A 170 -24.34 -11.37 -3.03
CA ARG A 170 -24.90 -10.21 -3.73
C ARG A 170 -24.46 -10.19 -5.19
N LYS A 171 -25.29 -10.74 -6.07
CA LYS A 171 -25.23 -10.43 -7.50
C LYS A 171 -25.85 -9.04 -7.73
N VAL A 172 -25.19 -7.99 -7.33
CA VAL A 172 -25.55 -6.64 -7.78
C VAL A 172 -25.03 -6.52 -9.22
N GLU A 173 -25.89 -6.15 -10.16
CA GLU A 173 -25.45 -5.90 -11.52
C GLU A 173 -24.36 -4.80 -11.50
N PRO A 174 -23.16 -5.04 -12.06
CA PRO A 174 -22.01 -4.13 -11.91
C PRO A 174 -22.31 -2.69 -12.35
N VAL A 175 -23.19 -2.53 -13.33
CA VAL A 175 -23.60 -1.22 -13.85
C VAL A 175 -24.45 -0.44 -12.86
N LYS A 176 -25.29 -1.13 -12.08
CA LYS A 176 -26.18 -0.50 -11.11
C LYS A 176 -25.40 -0.11 -9.85
N ALA A 177 -24.54 -1.00 -9.37
CA ALA A 177 -23.66 -0.72 -8.24
C ALA A 177 -22.74 0.48 -8.49
N LYS A 178 -22.14 0.58 -9.67
CA LYS A 178 -21.27 1.69 -10.04
C LYS A 178 -22.03 3.01 -10.09
N LYS A 179 -23.27 3.01 -10.60
CA LYS A 179 -24.09 4.21 -10.68
C LYS A 179 -24.52 4.72 -9.30
N GLU A 180 -24.97 3.84 -8.43
CA GLU A 180 -25.36 4.16 -7.05
C GLU A 180 -24.16 4.74 -6.27
N GLN A 181 -22.98 4.22 -6.53
CA GLN A 181 -21.75 4.68 -5.90
C GLN A 181 -21.28 6.05 -6.44
N ASP A 182 -21.31 6.28 -7.75
CA ASP A 182 -20.99 7.58 -8.34
C ASP A 182 -21.94 8.67 -7.81
N GLU A 183 -23.21 8.32 -7.55
CA GLU A 183 -24.20 9.21 -6.95
C GLU A 183 -23.87 9.51 -5.47
N ARG A 184 -23.53 8.48 -4.69
CA ARG A 184 -23.12 8.64 -3.29
C ARG A 184 -21.84 9.47 -3.16
N GLU A 185 -20.86 9.26 -4.04
CA GLU A 185 -19.62 10.04 -4.05
C GLU A 185 -19.87 11.53 -4.31
N LYS A 186 -20.79 11.86 -5.23
CA LYS A 186 -21.22 13.24 -5.48
C LYS A 186 -21.90 13.88 -4.25
N LEU A 187 -22.74 13.11 -3.55
CA LEU A 187 -23.37 13.57 -2.30
C LEU A 187 -22.32 13.82 -1.20
N ILE A 188 -21.34 12.95 -1.04
CA ILE A 188 -20.23 13.14 -0.08
C ILE A 188 -19.43 14.41 -0.40
N GLN A 189 -19.13 14.65 -1.68
CA GLN A 189 -18.41 15.86 -2.10
C GLN A 189 -19.23 17.14 -1.88
N ALA A 190 -20.54 17.10 -2.12
CA ALA A 190 -21.44 18.21 -1.85
C ALA A 190 -21.54 18.48 -0.34
N ALA A 191 -21.70 17.46 0.48
CA ALA A 191 -21.73 17.56 1.95
C ALA A 191 -20.42 18.14 2.51
N LYS A 192 -19.26 17.76 1.99
CA LYS A 192 -17.97 18.36 2.36
C LYS A 192 -17.87 19.84 2.02
N LYS A 193 -18.66 20.32 1.06
CA LYS A 193 -18.76 21.75 0.70
C LYS A 193 -19.82 22.51 1.50
N GLY A 194 -20.50 21.84 2.44
CA GLY A 194 -21.50 22.43 3.32
C GLY A 194 -22.92 22.44 2.76
N ASP A 195 -23.23 21.60 1.77
CA ASP A 195 -24.60 21.44 1.25
C ASP A 195 -25.46 20.68 2.27
N GLU A 196 -26.38 21.39 2.90
CA GLU A 196 -27.26 20.86 3.95
C GLU A 196 -28.16 19.72 3.43
N THR A 197 -28.65 19.83 2.20
CA THR A 197 -29.49 18.80 1.58
C THR A 197 -28.72 17.50 1.34
N ALA A 198 -27.46 17.60 0.93
CA ALA A 198 -26.60 16.45 0.76
C ALA A 198 -26.27 15.78 2.11
N ILE A 199 -26.07 16.56 3.16
CA ILE A 199 -25.85 16.05 4.52
C ILE A 199 -27.10 15.30 5.02
N GLU A 200 -28.29 15.87 4.82
CA GLU A 200 -29.56 15.26 5.23
C GLU A 200 -29.80 13.95 4.48
N ASN A 201 -29.62 13.90 3.17
CA ASN A 201 -29.78 12.70 2.36
C ASN A 201 -28.82 11.59 2.79
N LEU A 202 -27.53 11.89 3.01
CA LEU A 202 -26.57 10.90 3.53
C LEU A 202 -26.97 10.37 4.90
N THR A 203 -27.48 11.24 5.78
CA THR A 203 -27.92 10.83 7.12
C THR A 203 -29.10 9.87 7.05
N ILE A 204 -30.07 10.12 6.17
CA ILE A 204 -31.21 9.24 5.96
C ILE A 204 -30.76 7.87 5.42
N GLU A 205 -29.93 7.87 4.38
CA GLU A 205 -29.36 6.64 3.80
C GLU A 205 -28.61 5.80 4.84
N ASP A 206 -27.82 6.44 5.70
CA ASP A 206 -27.04 5.77 6.73
C ASP A 206 -27.96 5.16 7.81
N ILE A 207 -29.06 5.84 8.20
CA ILE A 207 -30.06 5.33 9.16
C ILE A 207 -30.78 4.11 8.57
N ASP A 208 -31.19 4.17 7.30
CA ASP A 208 -31.90 3.07 6.65
C ASP A 208 -30.96 1.85 6.49
N THR A 209 -29.73 2.08 6.09
CA THR A 209 -28.69 1.05 6.01
C THR A 209 -28.44 0.41 7.38
N TYR A 210 -28.34 1.22 8.44
CA TYR A 210 -28.14 0.71 9.80
C TYR A 210 -29.31 -0.16 10.27
N ASN A 211 -30.54 0.23 9.99
CA ASN A 211 -31.74 -0.53 10.34
C ASN A 211 -31.79 -1.87 9.61
N GLU A 212 -31.52 -1.88 8.31
CA GLU A 212 -31.46 -3.10 7.51
C GLU A 212 -30.37 -4.06 8.00
N LEU A 213 -29.15 -3.54 8.23
CA LEU A 213 -28.01 -4.30 8.75
C LEU A 213 -28.32 -4.89 10.14
N SER A 214 -28.92 -4.10 11.03
CA SER A 214 -29.26 -4.56 12.38
C SER A 214 -30.24 -5.74 12.38
N GLN A 215 -31.17 -5.76 11.44
CA GLN A 215 -32.09 -6.89 11.28
C GLN A 215 -31.41 -8.13 10.67
N ARG A 216 -30.46 -7.94 9.76
CA ARG A 216 -29.73 -9.03 9.12
C ARG A 216 -28.72 -9.68 10.05
N ILE A 217 -28.01 -8.90 10.88
CA ILE A 217 -27.03 -9.39 11.88
C ILE A 217 -27.66 -10.39 12.86
N LEU A 218 -28.96 -10.24 13.14
CA LEU A 218 -29.70 -11.17 14.01
C LEU A 218 -29.99 -12.52 13.35
N LYS A 219 -29.90 -12.64 12.03
CA LYS A 219 -30.40 -13.80 11.26
C LYS A 219 -29.31 -14.45 10.41
N GLU A 220 -28.27 -13.74 10.03
CA GLU A 220 -27.25 -14.15 9.08
C GLU A 220 -25.84 -14.06 9.71
N ASP A 221 -24.87 -14.80 9.18
CA ASP A 221 -23.47 -14.66 9.52
C ASP A 221 -22.98 -13.26 9.10
N VAL A 222 -22.27 -12.57 9.99
CA VAL A 222 -21.74 -11.22 9.76
C VAL A 222 -20.92 -11.15 8.45
N PHE A 223 -20.15 -12.19 8.13
CA PHE A 223 -19.35 -12.24 6.89
C PHE A 223 -20.18 -12.50 5.62
N SER A 224 -21.45 -12.91 5.74
CA SER A 224 -22.37 -12.97 4.61
C SER A 224 -23.06 -11.63 4.32
N ILE A 225 -23.04 -10.73 5.29
CA ILE A 225 -23.72 -9.44 5.21
C ILE A 225 -22.83 -8.39 4.51
N PHE A 226 -21.54 -8.39 4.81
CA PHE A 226 -20.60 -7.42 4.25
C PHE A 226 -19.83 -8.04 3.09
N ASP A 227 -19.97 -7.44 1.91
CA ASP A 227 -19.23 -7.88 0.73
C ASP A 227 -17.76 -7.49 0.82
N SER A 228 -17.50 -6.30 1.32
CA SER A 228 -16.16 -5.77 1.55
C SER A 228 -16.10 -4.93 2.82
N SER A 229 -14.91 -4.80 3.40
CA SER A 229 -14.66 -4.00 4.60
C SER A 229 -13.22 -3.50 4.61
N PHE A 230 -13.06 -2.23 4.93
CA PHE A 230 -11.76 -1.59 5.06
C PHE A 230 -11.75 -0.74 6.35
N MET A 231 -11.04 -1.21 7.38
CA MET A 231 -11.05 -0.58 8.69
C MET A 231 -9.63 -0.44 9.23
N PRO A 232 -9.23 0.75 9.72
CA PRO A 232 -7.99 0.90 10.47
C PRO A 232 -7.96 -0.04 11.67
N CYS A 233 -6.81 -0.65 11.93
CA CYS A 233 -6.64 -1.54 13.07
C CYS A 233 -5.23 -1.44 13.65
N GLY A 234 -5.08 -1.86 14.92
CA GLY A 234 -3.79 -1.85 15.60
C GLY A 234 -3.39 -0.47 16.13
N VAL A 235 -2.13 -0.36 16.53
CA VAL A 235 -1.53 0.86 17.10
C VAL A 235 -0.86 1.70 16.01
N GLU A 236 -0.38 1.07 14.95
CA GLU A 236 0.25 1.73 13.80
C GLU A 236 -0.84 2.23 12.85
N CYS A 237 -0.71 3.45 12.39
CA CYS A 237 -1.74 4.12 11.57
C CYS A 237 -1.82 3.59 10.12
N ASP A 238 -0.88 2.76 9.68
CA ASP A 238 -0.80 2.15 8.36
C ASP A 238 -1.23 0.67 8.36
N GLN A 239 -1.89 0.20 9.44
CA GLN A 239 -2.45 -1.15 9.54
C GLN A 239 -3.97 -1.14 9.38
N TYR A 240 -4.45 -2.10 8.59
CA TYR A 240 -5.88 -2.22 8.26
C TYR A 240 -6.35 -3.67 8.33
N GLN A 241 -7.57 -3.85 8.79
CA GLN A 241 -8.33 -5.09 8.60
C GLN A 241 -9.11 -4.95 7.30
N VAL A 242 -8.86 -5.84 6.35
CA VAL A 242 -9.51 -5.81 5.04
C VAL A 242 -10.33 -7.06 4.78
N VAL A 243 -11.45 -6.87 4.08
CA VAL A 243 -12.22 -7.93 3.42
C VAL A 243 -12.47 -7.44 2.00
N GLY A 244 -11.99 -8.18 1.01
CA GLY A 244 -12.13 -7.78 -0.40
C GLY A 244 -12.20 -8.96 -1.34
N GLU A 245 -12.80 -8.76 -2.51
CA GLU A 245 -12.88 -9.76 -3.57
C GLU A 245 -11.52 -9.91 -4.27
N ILE A 246 -11.11 -11.15 -4.52
CA ILE A 246 -9.90 -11.48 -5.28
C ILE A 246 -10.22 -11.35 -6.76
N LEU A 247 -9.61 -10.38 -7.43
CA LEU A 247 -9.74 -10.14 -8.86
C LEU A 247 -8.67 -10.87 -9.68
N GLU A 248 -7.45 -10.96 -9.14
CA GLU A 248 -6.32 -11.66 -9.74
C GLU A 248 -5.58 -12.45 -8.66
N LEU A 249 -5.01 -13.58 -9.07
CA LEU A 249 -4.25 -14.45 -8.19
C LEU A 249 -3.04 -15.00 -8.94
N GLU A 250 -1.86 -14.89 -8.34
CA GLU A 250 -0.62 -15.50 -8.79
C GLU A 250 0.09 -16.18 -7.61
N GLU A 251 0.89 -17.18 -7.91
CA GLU A 251 1.79 -17.82 -6.95
C GLU A 251 3.23 -17.53 -7.35
N GLU A 252 4.02 -17.04 -6.40
CA GLU A 252 5.43 -16.80 -6.58
C GLU A 252 6.25 -17.58 -5.54
N ILE A 253 7.47 -17.92 -5.89
CA ILE A 253 8.37 -18.66 -4.99
C ILE A 253 9.50 -17.71 -4.56
N ASN A 254 9.69 -17.60 -3.25
CA ASN A 254 10.82 -16.92 -2.68
C ASN A 254 12.13 -17.62 -3.08
N HIS A 255 13.04 -16.93 -3.73
CA HIS A 255 14.29 -17.51 -4.25
C HIS A 255 15.22 -18.01 -3.15
N TYR A 256 15.18 -17.42 -1.96
CA TYR A 256 16.04 -17.77 -0.84
C TYR A 256 15.48 -18.93 -0.01
N THR A 257 14.22 -18.82 0.41
CA THR A 257 13.59 -19.78 1.35
C THR A 257 12.84 -20.93 0.65
N LYS A 258 12.50 -20.75 -0.64
CA LYS A 258 11.62 -21.64 -1.43
C LYS A 258 10.18 -21.66 -0.94
N GLU A 259 9.80 -20.75 -0.04
CA GLU A 259 8.43 -20.59 0.40
C GLU A 259 7.56 -20.02 -0.74
N THR A 260 6.31 -20.46 -0.78
CA THR A 260 5.33 -19.98 -1.76
C THR A 260 4.58 -18.79 -1.18
N VAL A 261 4.45 -17.74 -1.98
CA VAL A 261 3.72 -16.51 -1.65
C VAL A 261 2.57 -16.34 -2.63
N TYR A 262 1.38 -16.09 -2.12
CA TYR A 262 0.24 -15.68 -2.94
C TYR A 262 0.27 -14.16 -3.16
N ILE A 263 0.15 -13.78 -4.42
CA ILE A 263 0.03 -12.40 -4.87
C ILE A 263 -1.38 -12.22 -5.39
N MET A 264 -2.17 -11.42 -4.70
CA MET A 264 -3.58 -11.22 -5.00
C MET A 264 -3.84 -9.74 -5.33
N VAL A 265 -4.57 -9.45 -6.38
CA VAL A 265 -5.23 -8.16 -6.54
C VAL A 265 -6.60 -8.28 -5.90
N ILE A 266 -6.84 -7.49 -4.86
CA ILE A 266 -8.14 -7.46 -4.19
C ILE A 266 -8.83 -6.12 -4.41
N GLU A 267 -10.16 -6.15 -4.49
CA GLU A 267 -11.01 -4.98 -4.47
C GLU A 267 -11.80 -4.90 -3.17
N CYS A 268 -11.68 -3.78 -2.48
CA CYS A 268 -12.33 -3.52 -1.21
C CYS A 268 -12.90 -2.10 -1.24
N ASN A 269 -14.23 -1.96 -1.20
CA ASN A 269 -14.93 -0.67 -1.31
C ASN A 269 -14.46 0.15 -2.53
N ASN A 270 -14.31 -0.50 -3.69
CA ASN A 270 -13.72 0.00 -4.95
C ASN A 270 -12.29 0.56 -4.85
N LEU A 271 -11.60 0.24 -3.80
CA LEU A 271 -10.19 0.47 -3.67
C LEU A 271 -9.45 -0.82 -4.05
N SER A 272 -8.71 -0.79 -5.15
CA SER A 272 -7.92 -1.94 -5.59
C SER A 272 -6.51 -1.86 -5.01
N MET A 273 -6.03 -2.98 -4.48
CA MET A 273 -4.67 -3.10 -3.97
C MET A 273 -4.07 -4.47 -4.25
N THR A 274 -2.75 -4.53 -4.36
CA THR A 274 -2.01 -5.78 -4.50
C THR A 274 -1.56 -6.28 -3.14
N VAL A 275 -1.96 -7.49 -2.75
CA VAL A 275 -1.67 -8.09 -1.44
C VAL A 275 -0.75 -9.28 -1.60
N ALA A 276 0.32 -9.33 -0.80
CA ALA A 276 1.14 -10.53 -0.64
C ALA A 276 0.85 -11.20 0.71
N VAL A 277 0.76 -12.51 0.69
CA VAL A 277 0.63 -13.34 1.89
C VAL A 277 1.36 -14.67 1.68
N ASN A 278 2.08 -15.15 2.71
CA ASN A 278 2.70 -16.46 2.67
C ASN A 278 1.61 -17.53 2.63
N LYS A 279 1.77 -18.52 1.76
CA LYS A 279 0.84 -19.66 1.62
C LYS A 279 0.61 -20.38 2.94
N ALA A 280 1.65 -20.51 3.76
CA ALA A 280 1.59 -21.19 5.06
C ALA A 280 0.71 -20.44 6.09
N ASP A 281 0.54 -19.12 5.92
CA ASP A 281 -0.20 -18.27 6.86
C ASP A 281 -1.63 -17.95 6.37
N LEU A 282 -2.05 -18.54 5.23
CA LEU A 282 -3.36 -18.34 4.66
C LEU A 282 -4.28 -19.54 4.91
N LEU A 283 -5.40 -19.33 5.57
CA LEU A 283 -6.42 -20.34 5.77
C LEU A 283 -7.37 -20.41 4.58
N GLY A 284 -7.48 -21.58 3.97
CA GLY A 284 -8.33 -21.84 2.80
C GLY A 284 -7.61 -21.60 1.49
N GLU A 285 -8.24 -22.04 0.40
CA GLU A 285 -7.68 -21.95 -0.96
C GLU A 285 -8.12 -20.66 -1.64
N PRO A 286 -7.20 -19.75 -2.02
CA PRO A 286 -7.56 -18.55 -2.75
C PRO A 286 -7.99 -18.89 -4.18
N ALA A 287 -8.96 -18.15 -4.69
CA ALA A 287 -9.38 -18.19 -6.08
C ALA A 287 -10.03 -16.87 -6.47
N VAL A 288 -9.96 -16.52 -7.73
CA VAL A 288 -10.66 -15.36 -8.29
C VAL A 288 -12.16 -15.45 -8.01
N GLY A 289 -12.77 -14.36 -7.55
CA GLY A 289 -14.16 -14.27 -7.13
C GLY A 289 -14.42 -14.70 -5.68
N ARG A 290 -13.44 -15.33 -4.99
CA ARG A 290 -13.50 -15.51 -3.54
C ARG A 290 -13.06 -14.23 -2.84
N ARG A 291 -13.25 -14.14 -1.53
CA ARG A 291 -12.88 -12.97 -0.74
C ARG A 291 -11.70 -13.29 0.19
N PHE A 292 -10.73 -12.40 0.20
CA PHE A 292 -9.65 -12.41 1.18
C PHE A 292 -10.06 -11.59 2.41
N LYS A 293 -9.83 -12.13 3.61
CA LYS A 293 -9.92 -11.43 4.87
C LYS A 293 -8.61 -11.53 5.62
N GLY A 294 -8.02 -10.39 5.97
CA GLY A 294 -6.76 -10.38 6.72
C GLY A 294 -6.40 -9.01 7.27
N GLN A 295 -5.46 -9.01 8.20
CA GLN A 295 -4.79 -7.79 8.63
C GLN A 295 -3.63 -7.52 7.70
N VAL A 296 -3.55 -6.29 7.20
CA VAL A 296 -2.53 -5.87 6.24
C VAL A 296 -1.76 -4.66 6.74
N TRP A 297 -0.50 -4.61 6.40
CA TRP A 297 0.30 -3.39 6.43
C TRP A 297 0.23 -2.74 5.07
N LEU A 298 -0.41 -1.58 5.01
CA LEU A 298 -0.64 -0.85 3.79
C LEU A 298 0.62 -0.09 3.40
N GLN A 299 1.02 -0.26 2.15
CA GLN A 299 2.12 0.42 1.51
C GLN A 299 1.65 1.02 0.20
N GLY A 300 2.47 1.85 -0.40
CA GLY A 300 2.18 2.35 -1.74
C GLY A 300 3.31 3.12 -2.35
N SER A 301 3.22 3.30 -3.64
CA SER A 301 4.10 4.17 -4.42
C SER A 301 3.32 5.31 -5.04
N VAL A 302 3.95 6.49 -5.10
CA VAL A 302 3.38 7.71 -5.67
C VAL A 302 4.15 8.07 -6.94
N ALA A 303 3.45 8.30 -8.04
CA ALA A 303 4.08 8.70 -9.30
C ALA A 303 4.48 10.19 -9.24
N PHE A 304 5.67 10.50 -8.75
CA PHE A 304 6.18 11.87 -8.66
C PHE A 304 6.56 12.47 -10.01
N LYS A 305 7.11 11.65 -10.92
CA LYS A 305 7.42 12.02 -12.31
C LYS A 305 6.30 11.55 -13.24
N ALA A 306 6.05 12.29 -14.31
CA ALA A 306 5.00 11.94 -15.27
C ALA A 306 5.25 10.60 -16.02
N VAL A 307 6.46 10.05 -15.94
CA VAL A 307 6.86 8.77 -16.56
C VAL A 307 7.97 8.16 -15.71
N SER A 308 7.68 7.30 -14.78
CA SER A 308 8.73 6.60 -14.03
C SER A 308 8.47 5.14 -13.70
N TYR A 309 7.51 4.49 -14.36
CA TYR A 309 7.38 3.03 -14.28
C TYR A 309 8.44 2.26 -15.10
N THR A 310 9.28 2.96 -15.87
CA THR A 310 10.28 2.36 -16.77
C THR A 310 11.54 1.87 -16.06
N HIS A 311 11.87 2.35 -14.88
CA HIS A 311 13.12 1.93 -14.23
C HIS A 311 13.08 0.55 -13.56
N LEU A 312 11.89 0.05 -13.21
CA LEU A 312 11.77 -1.30 -12.64
C LEU A 312 11.55 -2.40 -13.70
N ARG A 313 11.16 -2.04 -14.94
CA ARG A 313 10.98 -2.97 -16.07
C ARG A 313 12.06 -2.92 -17.15
N ALA A 314 12.99 -1.98 -17.13
CA ALA A 314 13.91 -1.72 -18.24
C ALA A 314 15.05 -2.72 -18.43
N HIS A 315 15.12 -3.81 -17.69
CA HIS A 315 16.17 -4.83 -17.85
C HIS A 315 15.67 -6.23 -18.25
N GLU A 316 14.40 -6.37 -18.69
CA GLU A 316 13.87 -7.67 -19.13
C GLU A 316 14.09 -8.00 -20.62
N THR A 317 14.85 -7.20 -21.38
CA THR A 317 15.16 -7.50 -22.77
C THR A 317 16.64 -7.34 -23.07
N LYS A 318 17.41 -8.38 -22.76
CA LYS A 318 18.50 -8.90 -23.63
C LYS A 318 18.93 -10.27 -23.17
#